data_2bf4d2d4a5c5f679c4c25afa82dd6fb8
#
_entry.id   2bf4d2d4a5c5f679c4c25afa82dd6fb8
#
_cell.length_a   1.000
_cell.length_b   1.000
_cell.length_c   1.000
_cell.angle_alpha   90.00
_cell.angle_beta   90.00
_cell.angle_gamma   90.00
#
_symmetry.space_group_name_H-M   'P 1'
#
loop_
_entity.id
_entity.type
_entity.pdbx_description
1 polymer ?
#
loop_
_entity_poly.entity_id
_entity_poly.type
_entity_poly.pdbx_seq_one_letter_code
_entity_poly.pdbx_strand_id
1 'polypeptide(L)'
;LNLPVYTIGLNYDGSLDSGTMSTIASMTGGKFYETTSSSQLNEIVADIFNDHTKGGSEELPSSYDSKTGRYTTNFTVDNASIYAANIVILTEKGVSDPKIIDPSGKEVPQDEKHNISVAKDKRYMTIKVKNPQKGDWSVSVAGDAEDSIKINLLTTFDMNLTLDIG
;
A
#
# COMPACT_ATOMS: atom_id res chain seq x y z
N LEU A 1 9.31 -6.24 24.48
CA LEU A 1 8.96 -5.80 23.12
C LEU A 1 8.22 -4.49 23.25
N ASN A 2 8.89 -3.35 23.00
CA ASN A 2 8.22 -2.06 22.88
C ASN A 2 7.63 -1.99 21.47
N LEU A 3 6.34 -2.30 21.36
CA LEU A 3 5.61 -2.12 20.11
C LEU A 3 4.95 -0.74 20.15
N PRO A 4 5.20 0.13 19.16
CA PRO A 4 4.50 1.41 19.07
C PRO A 4 3.00 1.19 18.84
N VAL A 5 2.18 1.94 19.55
CA VAL A 5 0.73 1.95 19.37
C VAL A 5 0.35 3.23 18.63
N TYR A 6 -0.22 3.07 17.46
CA TYR A 6 -0.78 4.18 16.68
C TYR A 6 -2.27 4.28 16.99
N THR A 7 -2.72 5.49 17.31
CA THR A 7 -4.14 5.74 17.59
C THR A 7 -4.73 6.64 16.51
N ILE A 8 -5.94 6.31 16.06
CA ILE A 8 -6.67 7.10 15.05
C ILE A 8 -8.00 7.51 15.66
N GLY A 9 -8.23 8.80 15.75
CA GLY A 9 -9.47 9.40 16.24
C GLY A 9 -10.30 9.98 15.11
N LEU A 10 -11.54 9.52 15.00
CA LEU A 10 -12.51 10.06 14.05
C LEU A 10 -13.44 11.02 14.78
N ASN A 11 -13.17 12.32 14.66
CA ASN A 11 -13.82 13.37 15.45
C ASN A 11 -14.85 14.15 14.64
N TYR A 12 -16.03 13.56 14.42
CA TYR A 12 -17.12 14.19 13.67
C TYR A 12 -17.86 15.29 14.45
N ASP A 13 -17.93 15.16 15.76
CA ASP A 13 -18.78 15.99 16.63
C ASP A 13 -18.01 16.73 17.72
N GLY A 14 -16.70 16.63 17.74
CA GLY A 14 -15.84 17.27 18.74
C GLY A 14 -15.82 16.58 20.11
N SER A 15 -16.42 15.39 20.25
CA SER A 15 -16.50 14.67 21.52
C SER A 15 -15.31 13.73 21.78
N LEU A 16 -14.37 13.65 20.85
CA LEU A 16 -13.21 12.76 20.96
C LEU A 16 -12.28 13.19 22.10
N ASP A 17 -11.92 12.25 22.96
CA ASP A 17 -10.84 12.45 23.93
C ASP A 17 -9.46 12.30 23.25
N SER A 18 -9.07 13.33 22.51
CA SER A 18 -7.79 13.39 21.81
C SER A 18 -6.59 13.33 22.77
N GLY A 19 -6.77 13.82 24.01
CA GLY A 19 -5.72 13.82 25.04
C GLY A 19 -5.34 12.41 25.48
N THR A 20 -6.31 11.56 25.78
CA THR A 20 -6.06 10.16 26.15
C THR A 20 -5.45 9.38 24.99
N MET A 21 -5.96 9.54 23.77
CA MET A 21 -5.43 8.83 22.58
C MET A 21 -4.00 9.25 22.25
N SER A 22 -3.70 10.54 22.33
CA SER A 22 -2.34 11.07 22.12
C SER A 22 -1.37 10.57 23.20
N THR A 23 -1.82 10.48 24.45
CA THR A 23 -1.00 9.97 25.55
C THR A 23 -0.65 8.49 25.34
N ILE A 24 -1.62 7.65 24.97
CA ILE A 24 -1.39 6.21 24.69
C ILE A 24 -0.35 6.05 23.56
N ALA A 25 -0.51 6.80 22.47
CA ALA A 25 0.42 6.74 21.36
C ALA A 25 1.83 7.15 21.77
N SER A 26 2.00 8.32 22.42
CA SER A 26 3.30 8.86 22.80
C SER A 26 4.04 7.99 23.82
N MET A 27 3.34 7.41 24.79
CA MET A 27 3.96 6.53 25.80
C MET A 27 4.55 5.25 25.19
N THR A 28 4.10 4.84 24.03
CA THR A 28 4.56 3.63 23.35
C THR A 28 5.51 3.90 22.19
N GLY A 29 5.78 5.18 21.88
CA GLY A 29 6.60 5.58 20.73
C GLY A 29 5.88 5.56 19.40
N GLY A 30 4.53 5.49 19.39
CA GLY A 30 3.70 5.66 18.23
C GLY A 30 3.22 7.09 18.05
N LYS A 31 2.23 7.29 17.16
CA LYS A 31 1.64 8.60 16.85
C LYS A 31 0.12 8.57 16.96
N PHE A 32 -0.45 9.72 17.31
CA PHE A 32 -1.88 9.97 17.28
C PHE A 32 -2.25 10.75 16.01
N TYR A 33 -3.26 10.28 15.31
CA TYR A 33 -3.85 10.94 14.16
C TYR A 33 -5.31 11.28 14.46
N GLU A 34 -5.69 12.52 14.19
CA GLU A 34 -7.06 12.96 14.30
C GLU A 34 -7.59 13.37 12.92
N THR A 35 -8.80 12.94 12.59
CA THR A 35 -9.46 13.33 11.35
C THR A 35 -10.96 13.49 11.58
N THR A 36 -11.58 14.35 10.80
CA THR A 36 -13.04 14.52 10.74
C THR A 36 -13.67 13.79 9.55
N SER A 37 -12.85 13.17 8.69
CA SER A 37 -13.29 12.51 7.46
C SER A 37 -12.71 11.11 7.29
N SER A 38 -13.58 10.15 7.03
CA SER A 38 -13.16 8.78 6.71
C SER A 38 -12.32 8.68 5.43
N SER A 39 -12.39 9.65 4.53
CA SER A 39 -11.56 9.68 3.32
C SER A 39 -10.06 9.85 3.61
N GLN A 40 -9.71 10.45 4.76
CA GLN A 40 -8.32 10.63 5.18
C GLN A 40 -7.72 9.39 5.86
N LEU A 41 -8.53 8.40 6.22
CA LEU A 41 -8.04 7.18 6.90
C LEU A 41 -6.99 6.45 6.07
N ASN A 42 -7.12 6.47 4.76
CA ASN A 42 -6.16 5.81 3.87
C ASN A 42 -4.79 6.47 3.89
N GLU A 43 -4.74 7.80 3.93
CA GLU A 43 -3.50 8.59 4.06
C GLU A 43 -2.85 8.33 5.42
N ILE A 44 -3.65 8.32 6.49
CA ILE A 44 -3.18 8.03 7.85
C ILE A 44 -2.59 6.61 7.94
N VAL A 45 -3.24 5.61 7.35
CA VAL A 45 -2.72 4.23 7.34
C VAL A 45 -1.43 4.13 6.54
N ALA A 46 -1.31 4.85 5.41
CA ALA A 46 -0.06 4.91 4.65
C ALA A 46 1.07 5.56 5.45
N ASP A 47 0.80 6.64 6.19
CA ASP A 47 1.77 7.29 7.07
C ASP A 47 2.24 6.36 8.20
N ILE A 48 1.31 5.65 8.85
CA ILE A 48 1.64 4.65 9.89
C ILE A 48 2.53 3.56 9.32
N PHE A 49 2.21 3.07 8.13
CA PHE A 49 3.01 2.05 7.47
C PHE A 49 4.43 2.55 7.20
N ASN A 50 4.57 3.76 6.67
CA ASN A 50 5.87 4.38 6.39
C ASN A 50 6.72 4.56 7.66
N ASP A 51 6.09 5.00 8.74
CA ASP A 51 6.76 5.23 10.02
C ASP A 51 7.28 3.92 10.65
N HIS A 52 6.53 2.83 10.47
CA HIS A 52 6.83 1.54 11.11
C HIS A 52 7.77 0.66 10.29
N THR A 53 7.68 0.65 8.98
CA THR A 53 8.38 -0.33 8.12
C THR A 53 9.75 0.13 7.63
N LYS A 54 10.11 1.40 7.83
CA LYS A 54 11.26 2.05 7.16
C LYS A 54 11.26 1.82 5.64
N GLY A 55 10.10 1.46 5.10
CA GLY A 55 9.83 1.30 3.68
C GLY A 55 9.44 2.63 3.05
N GLY A 56 9.36 2.64 1.73
CA GLY A 56 8.79 3.76 0.98
C GLY A 56 7.29 3.55 0.76
N SER A 57 6.54 4.65 0.79
CA SER A 57 5.18 4.72 0.24
C SER A 57 5.15 5.79 -0.84
N GLU A 58 4.60 5.44 -1.97
CA GLU A 58 4.48 6.31 -3.13
C GLU A 58 3.07 6.18 -3.71
N GLU A 59 2.39 7.30 -3.97
CA GLU A 59 1.16 7.30 -4.75
C GLU A 59 1.52 7.17 -6.23
N LEU A 60 1.02 6.12 -6.87
CA LEU A 60 1.29 5.84 -8.26
C LEU A 60 0.22 6.50 -9.16
N PRO A 61 0.64 7.18 -10.23
CA PRO A 61 -0.31 7.66 -11.23
C PRO A 61 -0.99 6.48 -11.92
N SER A 62 -2.26 6.63 -12.22
CA SER A 62 -3.02 5.63 -12.98
C SER A 62 -3.66 6.26 -14.21
N SER A 63 -3.81 5.46 -15.26
CA SER A 63 -4.52 5.84 -16.48
C SER A 63 -5.68 4.88 -16.73
N TYR A 64 -6.83 5.42 -17.15
CA TYR A 64 -7.99 4.64 -17.56
C TYR A 64 -8.07 4.52 -19.08
N ASP A 65 -8.20 3.30 -19.56
CA ASP A 65 -8.46 3.02 -20.97
C ASP A 65 -9.94 2.64 -21.16
N SER A 66 -10.70 3.52 -21.80
CA SER A 66 -12.13 3.32 -22.05
C SER A 66 -12.44 2.18 -23.02
N LYS A 67 -11.48 1.75 -23.83
CA LYS A 67 -11.68 0.62 -24.77
C LYS A 67 -11.61 -0.73 -24.05
N THR A 68 -10.77 -0.83 -23.05
CA THR A 68 -10.57 -2.06 -22.28
C THR A 68 -11.30 -2.05 -20.93
N GLY A 69 -11.78 -0.88 -20.48
CA GLY A 69 -12.40 -0.70 -19.16
C GLY A 69 -11.41 -0.91 -18.00
N ARG A 70 -10.13 -0.56 -18.19
CA ARG A 70 -9.09 -0.87 -17.22
C ARG A 70 -8.32 0.37 -16.76
N TYR A 71 -7.99 0.38 -15.49
CA TYR A 71 -6.97 1.27 -14.93
C TYR A 71 -5.62 0.57 -14.99
N THR A 72 -4.60 1.30 -15.40
CA THR A 72 -3.22 0.80 -15.48
C THR A 72 -2.30 1.74 -14.72
N THR A 73 -1.39 1.17 -13.95
CA THR A 73 -0.29 1.86 -13.28
C THR A 73 1.01 1.12 -13.51
N ASN A 74 2.12 1.85 -13.46
CA ASN A 74 3.47 1.29 -13.58
C ASN A 74 4.30 1.70 -12.35
N PHE A 75 5.22 0.83 -11.96
CA PHE A 75 6.20 1.11 -10.91
C PHE A 75 7.53 0.44 -11.25
N THR A 76 8.61 1.00 -10.72
CA THR A 76 9.96 0.48 -10.96
C THR A 76 10.52 -0.12 -9.68
N VAL A 77 11.06 -1.32 -9.78
CA VAL A 77 11.87 -1.94 -8.73
C VAL A 77 13.33 -1.66 -9.07
N ASP A 78 13.92 -0.71 -8.37
CA ASP A 78 15.30 -0.23 -8.63
C ASP A 78 16.35 -0.92 -7.76
N ASN A 79 15.93 -1.54 -6.64
CA ASN A 79 16.81 -2.11 -5.63
C ASN A 79 16.49 -3.59 -5.39
N ALA A 80 17.52 -4.44 -5.47
CA ALA A 80 17.41 -5.88 -5.16
C ALA A 80 17.13 -6.17 -3.67
N SER A 81 17.29 -5.20 -2.78
CA SER A 81 16.96 -5.33 -1.36
C SER A 81 15.46 -5.19 -1.05
N ILE A 82 14.63 -4.94 -2.05
CA ILE A 82 13.17 -4.91 -1.88
C ILE A 82 12.68 -6.35 -1.69
N TYR A 83 12.27 -6.66 -0.46
CA TYR A 83 11.69 -7.95 -0.12
C TYR A 83 10.26 -8.11 -0.63
N ALA A 84 9.47 -7.04 -0.59
CA ALA A 84 8.12 -7.05 -1.15
C ALA A 84 7.71 -5.68 -1.67
N ALA A 85 7.01 -5.69 -2.80
CA ALA A 85 6.23 -4.57 -3.33
C ALA A 85 4.74 -4.87 -3.09
N ASN A 86 4.07 -3.99 -2.35
CA ASN A 86 2.64 -4.10 -2.09
C ASN A 86 1.94 -2.96 -2.81
N ILE A 87 1.10 -3.28 -3.77
CA ILE A 87 0.27 -2.33 -4.51
C ILE A 87 -1.10 -2.31 -3.83
N VAL A 88 -1.47 -1.17 -3.27
CA VAL A 88 -2.77 -0.96 -2.59
C VAL A 88 -3.62 -0.09 -3.49
N ILE A 89 -4.72 -0.64 -3.96
CA ILE A 89 -5.71 0.02 -4.82
C ILE A 89 -6.94 0.32 -3.99
N LEU A 90 -7.26 1.58 -3.84
CA LEU A 90 -8.45 2.08 -3.15
C LEU A 90 -9.47 2.52 -4.20
N THR A 91 -10.73 2.19 -4.00
CA THR A 91 -11.81 2.33 -4.99
C THR A 91 -13.13 2.61 -4.28
N GLU A 92 -14.01 3.36 -4.88
CA GLU A 92 -15.37 3.58 -4.36
C GLU A 92 -16.39 2.57 -4.93
N LYS A 93 -16.22 2.17 -6.19
CA LYS A 93 -17.13 1.29 -6.93
C LYS A 93 -16.67 -0.16 -6.99
N GLY A 94 -15.40 -0.42 -6.70
CA GLY A 94 -14.78 -1.74 -6.74
C GLY A 94 -14.00 -2.01 -8.02
N VAL A 95 -12.92 -2.79 -7.88
CA VAL A 95 -12.08 -3.23 -8.99
C VAL A 95 -11.99 -4.76 -9.04
N SER A 96 -11.65 -5.29 -10.20
CA SER A 96 -11.58 -6.73 -10.44
C SER A 96 -10.51 -7.10 -11.46
N ASP A 97 -10.33 -8.38 -11.70
CA ASP A 97 -9.48 -8.95 -12.74
C ASP A 97 -8.09 -8.29 -12.81
N PRO A 98 -7.27 -8.36 -11.73
CA PRO A 98 -5.93 -7.80 -11.75
C PRO A 98 -5.04 -8.56 -12.74
N LYS A 99 -4.25 -7.82 -13.53
CA LYS A 99 -3.19 -8.35 -14.39
C LYS A 99 -1.88 -7.71 -13.99
N ILE A 100 -0.86 -8.52 -13.84
CA ILE A 100 0.46 -8.10 -13.40
C ILE A 100 1.45 -8.51 -14.49
N ILE A 101 2.19 -7.53 -15.00
CA ILE A 101 3.20 -7.72 -16.04
C ILE A 101 4.57 -7.51 -15.40
N ASP A 102 5.45 -8.47 -15.55
CA ASP A 102 6.83 -8.41 -15.05
C ASP A 102 7.75 -7.57 -15.95
N PRO A 103 9.00 -7.29 -15.54
CA PRO A 103 9.93 -6.51 -16.35
C PRO A 103 10.31 -7.16 -17.69
N SER A 104 10.02 -8.44 -17.89
CA SER A 104 10.20 -9.11 -19.20
C SER A 104 9.04 -8.90 -20.16
N GLY A 105 7.96 -8.21 -19.71
CA GLY A 105 6.74 -8.00 -20.46
C GLY A 105 5.77 -9.18 -20.42
N LYS A 106 5.96 -10.12 -19.51
CA LYS A 106 5.14 -11.31 -19.37
C LYS A 106 4.09 -11.14 -18.27
N GLU A 107 2.85 -11.56 -18.54
CA GLU A 107 1.82 -11.65 -17.51
C GLU A 107 2.17 -12.76 -16.49
N VAL A 108 2.20 -12.41 -15.21
CA VAL A 108 2.58 -13.31 -14.12
C VAL A 108 1.30 -13.85 -13.45
N PRO A 109 1.18 -15.18 -13.29
CA PRO A 109 0.07 -15.78 -12.56
C PRO A 109 0.03 -15.34 -11.09
N GLN A 110 -1.19 -15.16 -10.57
CA GLN A 110 -1.43 -14.68 -9.21
C GLN A 110 -1.53 -15.85 -8.25
N ASP A 111 -0.40 -16.48 -7.96
CA ASP A 111 -0.31 -17.61 -7.04
C ASP A 111 0.99 -17.57 -6.22
N GLU A 112 1.06 -18.40 -5.19
CA GLU A 112 2.22 -18.48 -4.31
C GLU A 112 3.50 -18.96 -5.02
N LYS A 113 3.39 -19.76 -6.07
CA LYS A 113 4.55 -20.25 -6.84
C LYS A 113 5.25 -19.11 -7.58
N HIS A 114 4.50 -18.09 -7.95
CA HIS A 114 5.02 -16.89 -8.62
C HIS A 114 5.26 -15.74 -7.63
N ASN A 115 5.17 -16.01 -6.30
CA ASN A 115 5.36 -15.01 -5.27
C ASN A 115 4.36 -13.84 -5.33
N ILE A 116 3.18 -14.07 -5.90
CA ILE A 116 2.12 -13.06 -6.01
C ILE A 116 0.91 -13.50 -5.21
N SER A 117 0.44 -12.62 -4.34
CA SER A 117 -0.82 -12.77 -3.63
C SER A 117 -1.73 -11.56 -3.84
N VAL A 118 -3.01 -11.82 -4.01
CA VAL A 118 -4.04 -10.80 -4.20
C VAL A 118 -5.10 -10.97 -3.13
N ALA A 119 -5.42 -9.90 -2.43
CA ALA A 119 -6.56 -9.81 -1.53
C ALA A 119 -7.44 -8.65 -1.96
N LYS A 120 -8.75 -8.82 -1.90
CA LYS A 120 -9.72 -7.79 -2.31
C LYS A 120 -10.96 -7.80 -1.44
N ASP A 121 -11.56 -6.64 -1.33
CA ASP A 121 -12.90 -6.40 -0.79
C ASP A 121 -13.61 -5.37 -1.68
N LYS A 122 -14.77 -4.90 -1.25
CA LYS A 122 -15.62 -3.96 -2.03
C LYS A 122 -14.94 -2.65 -2.38
N ARG A 123 -14.05 -2.15 -1.52
CA ARG A 123 -13.43 -0.82 -1.63
C ARG A 123 -11.91 -0.83 -1.71
N TYR A 124 -11.30 -2.00 -1.75
CA TYR A 124 -9.85 -2.10 -1.92
C TYR A 124 -9.43 -3.39 -2.60
N MET A 125 -8.26 -3.35 -3.19
CA MET A 125 -7.51 -4.52 -3.64
C MET A 125 -6.05 -4.33 -3.25
N THR A 126 -5.43 -5.38 -2.72
CA THR A 126 -3.99 -5.41 -2.47
C THR A 126 -3.35 -6.49 -3.32
N ILE A 127 -2.25 -6.13 -3.96
CA ILE A 127 -1.42 -7.04 -4.74
C ILE A 127 -0.03 -7.02 -4.11
N LYS A 128 0.42 -8.16 -3.61
CA LYS A 128 1.75 -8.30 -3.03
C LYS A 128 2.65 -9.13 -3.94
N VAL A 129 3.76 -8.55 -4.34
CA VAL A 129 4.83 -9.22 -5.09
C VAL A 129 6.01 -9.41 -4.15
N LYS A 130 6.34 -10.67 -3.79
CA LYS A 130 7.49 -11.00 -2.94
C LYS A 130 8.72 -11.19 -3.82
N ASN A 131 9.86 -10.70 -3.34
CA ASN A 131 11.14 -10.75 -4.04
C ASN A 131 11.02 -10.33 -5.51
N PRO A 132 10.48 -9.12 -5.78
CA PRO A 132 10.22 -8.67 -7.14
C PRO A 132 11.52 -8.56 -7.92
N GLN A 133 11.50 -8.95 -9.19
CA GLN A 133 12.61 -8.72 -10.09
C GLN A 133 12.85 -7.23 -10.29
N LYS A 134 14.11 -6.82 -10.41
CA LYS A 134 14.48 -5.44 -10.75
C LYS A 134 13.98 -5.08 -12.14
N GLY A 135 13.42 -3.89 -12.28
CA GLY A 135 12.93 -3.35 -13.55
C GLY A 135 11.50 -2.80 -13.42
N ASP A 136 10.87 -2.55 -14.57
CA ASP A 136 9.59 -1.91 -14.67
C ASP A 136 8.47 -2.94 -14.65
N TRP A 137 7.54 -2.75 -13.72
CA TRP A 137 6.34 -3.56 -13.55
C TRP A 137 5.11 -2.78 -13.96
N SER A 138 4.10 -3.48 -14.49
CA SER A 138 2.80 -2.89 -14.78
C SER A 138 1.70 -3.68 -14.09
N VAL A 139 0.74 -2.97 -13.52
CA VAL A 139 -0.46 -3.54 -12.93
C VAL A 139 -1.68 -2.90 -13.54
N SER A 140 -2.65 -3.71 -13.95
CA SER A 140 -3.93 -3.21 -14.42
C SER A 140 -5.10 -3.95 -13.78
N VAL A 141 -6.20 -3.22 -13.55
CA VAL A 141 -7.44 -3.74 -12.98
C VAL A 141 -8.64 -3.26 -13.78
N ALA A 142 -9.65 -4.10 -13.90
CA ALA A 142 -10.92 -3.68 -14.50
C ALA A 142 -11.72 -2.87 -13.47
N GLY A 143 -12.32 -1.76 -13.91
CA GLY A 143 -13.08 -0.85 -13.05
C GLY A 143 -13.99 0.08 -13.85
N ASP A 144 -14.80 0.85 -13.14
CA ASP A 144 -15.73 1.84 -13.72
C ASP A 144 -14.98 3.13 -14.08
N ALA A 145 -15.26 3.73 -15.22
CA ALA A 145 -14.62 4.97 -15.70
C ALA A 145 -14.80 6.18 -14.76
N GLU A 146 -15.89 6.16 -13.98
CA GLU A 146 -16.23 7.24 -13.04
C GLU A 146 -15.77 6.93 -11.60
N ASP A 147 -14.96 5.89 -11.40
CA ASP A 147 -14.46 5.55 -10.07
C ASP A 147 -13.33 6.48 -9.64
N SER A 148 -13.33 6.84 -8.37
CA SER A 148 -12.19 7.53 -7.75
C SER A 148 -11.20 6.49 -7.27
N ILE A 149 -10.16 6.24 -8.08
CA ILE A 149 -9.13 5.25 -7.76
C ILE A 149 -7.86 5.94 -7.25
N LYS A 150 -7.35 5.47 -6.11
CA LYS A 150 -6.01 5.80 -5.60
C LYS A 150 -5.17 4.53 -5.56
N ILE A 151 -3.96 4.59 -6.07
CA ILE A 151 -3.02 3.47 -6.08
C ILE A 151 -1.75 3.88 -5.34
N ASN A 152 -1.39 3.10 -4.32
CA ASN A 152 -0.17 3.31 -3.55
C ASN A 152 0.74 2.11 -3.66
N LEU A 153 2.03 2.35 -3.87
CA LEU A 153 3.09 1.37 -3.77
C LEU A 153 3.70 1.46 -2.36
N LEU A 154 3.72 0.34 -1.66
CA LEU A 154 4.38 0.20 -0.37
C LEU A 154 5.51 -0.82 -0.51
N THR A 155 6.76 -0.40 -0.36
CA THR A 155 7.92 -1.28 -0.45
C THR A 155 8.43 -1.66 0.93
N THR A 156 8.77 -2.93 1.11
CA THR A 156 9.47 -3.42 2.30
C THR A 156 10.84 -3.93 1.90
N PHE A 157 11.86 -3.59 2.71
CA PHE A 157 13.25 -3.99 2.46
C PHE A 157 13.64 -5.16 3.37
N ASP A 158 14.44 -6.08 2.85
CA ASP A 158 15.13 -7.07 3.67
C ASP A 158 16.40 -6.41 4.25
N MET A 159 16.32 -6.07 5.54
CA MET A 159 17.47 -5.48 6.25
C MET A 159 18.21 -6.57 7.01
N ASN A 160 18.89 -7.46 6.31
CA ASN A 160 19.92 -8.31 6.91
C ASN A 160 21.20 -7.50 7.08
N LEU A 161 21.40 -6.94 8.27
CA LEU A 161 22.67 -6.35 8.67
C LEU A 161 23.64 -7.50 9.00
N THR A 162 24.45 -7.93 8.05
CA THR A 162 25.63 -8.77 8.33
C THR A 162 26.76 -7.83 8.80
N LEU A 163 27.03 -7.85 10.12
CA LEU A 163 28.24 -7.23 10.65
C LEU A 163 29.42 -8.17 10.31
N ASP A 164 30.21 -7.80 9.32
CA ASP A 164 31.47 -8.44 9.05
C ASP A 164 32.49 -7.85 10.03
N ILE A 165 32.75 -8.59 11.11
CA ILE A 165 33.81 -8.24 12.08
C ILE A 165 35.07 -8.91 11.56
N GLY A 166 35.83 -8.21 10.68
CA GLY A 166 37.19 -8.58 10.27
C GLY A 166 38.18 -8.46 11.43
#